data_e22da4a407f2b909dc14afb5f2c36ef3
#
_entry.id   e22da4a407f2b909dc14afb5f2c36ef3
#
_cell.length_a   1.000
_cell.length_b   1.000
_cell.length_c   1.000
_cell.angle_alpha   90.00
_cell.angle_beta   90.00
_cell.angle_gamma   90.00
#
_symmetry.space_group_name_H-M   'P 1'
#
loop_
_entity.id
_entity.type
_entity.pdbx_description
1 polymer ?
#
loop_
_entity_poly.entity_id
_entity_poly.type
_entity_poly.pdbx_seq_one_letter_code
_entity_poly.pdbx_strand_id
1 'polypeptide(L)'
;MKRIFSLLLAGLLVFLLAACGAPAAPALPDAGPDGSSALKLDTLNVEFAIGERDADELMRLQAELPPLLLSALENENVTVETVSITFGASAEATAQALEDGSVDVAFLPSEAFVLSDPPLRLIAVENMSVPAGEYFPDIDFAALPDVAADSPIYENIVAGSDDTPVALGAAFSRALVMLCASADGNAVMQRYGSASYLISGHPGTLLTPLVTCLTLEVEE
;
A
#
# COMPACT_ATOMS: atom_id res chain seq x y z
N MET A 1 -9.12 26.14 66.36
CA MET A 1 -9.14 24.88 65.59
C MET A 1 -9.58 25.05 64.14
N LYS A 2 -10.42 26.03 63.77
CA LYS A 2 -10.88 26.17 62.36
C LYS A 2 -9.83 26.68 61.37
N ARG A 3 -8.78 27.39 61.80
CA ARG A 3 -7.75 27.96 60.91
C ARG A 3 -6.66 26.98 60.48
N ILE A 4 -6.43 25.91 61.28
CA ILE A 4 -5.43 24.88 61.00
C ILE A 4 -5.95 23.89 59.95
N PHE A 5 -7.27 23.64 59.96
CA PHE A 5 -7.90 22.76 58.97
C PHE A 5 -7.90 23.34 57.54
N SER A 6 -7.98 24.69 57.42
CA SER A 6 -7.98 25.37 56.14
C SER A 6 -6.61 25.35 55.46
N LEU A 7 -5.52 25.37 56.23
CA LEU A 7 -4.16 25.30 55.69
C LEU A 7 -3.78 23.87 55.25
N LEU A 8 -4.27 22.85 55.96
CA LEU A 8 -4.07 21.46 55.59
C LEU A 8 -4.83 21.07 54.29
N LEU A 9 -6.03 21.63 54.10
CA LEU A 9 -6.81 21.39 52.91
C LEU A 9 -6.20 22.08 51.67
N ALA A 10 -5.60 23.27 51.82
CA ALA A 10 -4.93 23.98 50.76
C ALA A 10 -3.63 23.28 50.31
N GLY A 11 -2.87 22.70 51.30
CA GLY A 11 -1.67 21.91 50.99
C GLY A 11 -1.97 20.62 50.25
N LEU A 12 -3.09 19.95 50.53
CA LEU A 12 -3.51 18.71 49.87
C LEU A 12 -3.95 18.95 48.44
N LEU A 13 -4.56 20.11 48.14
CA LEU A 13 -5.03 20.46 46.79
C LEU A 13 -3.86 20.77 45.85
N VAL A 14 -2.75 21.33 46.37
CA VAL A 14 -1.55 21.63 45.56
C VAL A 14 -0.79 20.35 45.21
N PHE A 15 -0.82 19.31 46.05
CA PHE A 15 -0.15 18.05 45.78
C PHE A 15 -0.91 17.17 44.74
N LEU A 16 -2.22 17.35 44.60
CA LEU A 16 -3.02 16.60 43.64
C LEU A 16 -2.90 17.12 42.20
N LEU A 17 -2.37 18.33 41.98
CA LEU A 17 -2.15 18.90 40.64
C LEU A 17 -0.77 18.53 40.03
N ALA A 18 0.14 17.96 40.84
CA ALA A 18 1.47 17.56 40.34
C ALA A 18 1.53 16.09 39.83
N ALA A 19 0.45 15.31 39.95
CA ALA A 19 0.42 13.90 39.58
C ALA A 19 -0.27 13.58 38.25
N CYS A 20 -0.67 14.60 37.45
CA CYS A 20 -1.06 14.41 36.08
C CYS A 20 0.17 14.53 35.16
N GLY A 21 1.12 13.60 35.32
CA GLY A 21 2.05 13.27 34.27
C GLY A 21 1.24 12.61 33.13
N ALA A 22 0.98 13.36 32.05
CA ALA A 22 0.51 12.73 30.81
C ALA A 22 1.48 11.59 30.49
N PRO A 23 0.98 10.40 30.09
CA PRO A 23 1.86 9.39 29.55
C PRO A 23 2.64 10.04 28.42
N ALA A 24 3.98 10.03 28.53
CA ALA A 24 4.82 10.48 27.45
C ALA A 24 4.41 9.65 26.22
N ALA A 25 3.89 10.32 25.20
CA ALA A 25 3.73 9.69 23.90
C ALA A 25 5.09 9.06 23.54
N PRO A 26 5.12 7.84 23.00
CA PRO A 26 6.37 7.25 22.56
C PRO A 26 7.05 8.30 21.68
N ALA A 27 8.28 8.66 22.02
CA ALA A 27 9.08 9.59 21.26
C ALA A 27 9.15 9.01 19.84
N LEU A 28 8.56 9.73 18.90
CA LEU A 28 8.88 9.50 17.48
C LEU A 28 10.40 9.59 17.37
N PRO A 29 11.09 8.66 16.68
CA PRO A 29 12.51 8.75 16.47
C PRO A 29 12.82 10.15 15.95
N ASP A 30 13.81 10.82 16.56
CA ASP A 30 14.25 12.16 16.21
C ASP A 30 14.41 12.26 14.69
N ALA A 31 13.47 12.92 14.05
CA ALA A 31 13.69 13.45 12.72
C ALA A 31 14.76 14.52 12.91
N GLY A 32 15.99 14.23 12.48
CA GLY A 32 17.06 15.21 12.42
C GLY A 32 16.61 16.46 11.67
N PRO A 33 17.31 17.58 11.78
CA PRO A 33 16.90 18.88 11.25
C PRO A 33 16.60 18.91 9.74
N ASP A 34 16.90 17.84 9.00
CA ASP A 34 16.66 17.68 7.57
C ASP A 34 15.59 16.62 7.23
N GLY A 35 14.74 16.19 8.17
CA GLY A 35 13.47 15.51 7.96
C GLY A 35 13.40 14.27 7.05
N SER A 36 14.53 13.77 6.53
CA SER A 36 14.58 12.65 5.60
C SER A 36 15.82 11.78 5.90
N SER A 37 15.65 10.82 6.78
CA SER A 37 16.55 9.66 6.78
C SER A 37 16.38 8.97 5.41
N ALA A 38 17.36 9.09 4.52
CA ALA A 38 17.35 8.33 3.27
C ALA A 38 17.21 6.84 3.59
N LEU A 39 16.15 6.23 3.11
CA LEU A 39 15.96 4.78 3.25
C LEU A 39 17.00 4.09 2.35
N LYS A 40 17.74 3.12 2.92
CA LYS A 40 18.73 2.34 2.18
C LYS A 40 18.35 0.88 2.20
N LEU A 41 18.38 0.26 1.04
CA LEU A 41 18.11 -1.16 0.82
C LEU A 41 19.22 -1.74 -0.05
N ASP A 42 19.70 -2.91 0.30
CA ASP A 42 20.65 -3.65 -0.55
C ASP A 42 19.92 -4.17 -1.78
N THR A 43 18.76 -4.78 -1.58
CA THR A 43 17.92 -5.32 -2.66
C THR A 43 16.46 -4.94 -2.41
N LEU A 44 15.77 -4.56 -3.48
CA LEU A 44 14.33 -4.42 -3.55
C LEU A 44 13.77 -5.52 -4.45
N ASN A 45 13.04 -6.46 -3.88
CA ASN A 45 12.41 -7.56 -4.59
C ASN A 45 11.00 -7.14 -5.02
N VAL A 46 10.76 -7.10 -6.33
CA VAL A 46 9.47 -6.73 -6.91
C VAL A 46 8.96 -7.91 -7.73
N GLU A 47 7.73 -8.33 -7.46
CA GLU A 47 7.11 -9.44 -8.17
C GLU A 47 5.84 -9.01 -8.90
N PHE A 48 5.64 -9.56 -10.08
CA PHE A 48 4.42 -9.41 -10.84
C PHE A 48 3.65 -10.74 -10.82
N ALA A 49 2.41 -10.73 -10.36
CA ALA A 49 1.49 -11.82 -10.58
C ALA A 49 1.16 -11.87 -12.06
N ILE A 50 1.58 -12.92 -12.73
CA ILE A 50 1.40 -13.00 -14.17
C ILE A 50 0.18 -13.87 -14.50
N GLY A 51 -0.64 -13.32 -15.45
CA GLY A 51 -1.41 -14.16 -16.34
C GLY A 51 -0.52 -14.75 -17.45
N GLU A 52 -1.12 -15.39 -18.44
CA GLU A 52 -0.41 -15.90 -19.62
C GLU A 52 0.23 -14.75 -20.42
N ARG A 53 1.55 -14.63 -20.37
CA ARG A 53 2.33 -13.63 -21.11
C ARG A 53 3.49 -14.28 -21.82
N ASP A 54 3.96 -13.61 -22.87
CA ASP A 54 5.11 -14.04 -23.66
C ASP A 54 6.40 -13.96 -22.82
N ALA A 55 7.20 -15.03 -22.83
CA ALA A 55 8.47 -15.09 -22.12
C ALA A 55 9.46 -13.98 -22.55
N ASP A 56 9.43 -13.56 -23.82
CA ASP A 56 10.27 -12.48 -24.30
C ASP A 56 9.86 -11.12 -23.73
N GLU A 57 8.57 -10.88 -23.51
CA GLU A 57 8.09 -9.67 -22.83
C GLU A 57 8.53 -9.62 -21.36
N LEU A 58 8.46 -10.76 -20.69
CA LEU A 58 8.92 -10.89 -19.30
C LEU A 58 10.42 -10.62 -19.16
N MET A 59 11.24 -11.19 -20.05
CA MET A 59 12.68 -10.92 -20.06
C MET A 59 12.99 -9.45 -20.32
N ARG A 60 12.22 -8.78 -21.18
CA ARG A 60 12.37 -7.34 -21.42
C ARG A 60 12.04 -6.53 -20.17
N LEU A 61 10.97 -6.86 -19.44
CA LEU A 61 10.63 -6.18 -18.19
C LEU A 61 11.77 -6.28 -17.19
N GLN A 62 12.31 -7.49 -16.99
CA GLN A 62 13.43 -7.72 -16.11
C GLN A 62 14.69 -6.91 -16.48
N ALA A 63 14.86 -6.60 -17.75
CA ALA A 63 16.00 -5.81 -18.22
C ALA A 63 15.75 -4.29 -18.17
N GLU A 64 14.53 -3.85 -18.52
CA GLU A 64 14.22 -2.44 -18.74
C GLU A 64 13.69 -1.72 -17.49
N LEU A 65 12.90 -2.40 -16.62
CA LEU A 65 12.27 -1.77 -15.47
C LEU A 65 13.25 -1.42 -14.32
N PRO A 66 14.21 -2.28 -13.93
CA PRO A 66 15.08 -2.01 -12.78
C PRO A 66 15.81 -0.67 -12.83
N PRO A 67 16.51 -0.28 -13.91
CA PRO A 67 17.22 1.00 -13.97
C PRO A 67 16.27 2.20 -13.89
N LEU A 68 15.06 2.10 -14.44
CA LEU A 68 14.07 3.16 -14.40
C LEU A 68 13.49 3.31 -12.98
N LEU A 69 13.23 2.20 -12.31
CA LEU A 69 12.71 2.20 -10.95
C LEU A 69 13.76 2.69 -9.95
N LEU A 70 15.02 2.29 -10.09
CA LEU A 70 16.13 2.82 -9.29
C LEU A 70 16.20 4.35 -9.38
N SER A 71 16.20 4.90 -10.60
CA SER A 71 16.23 6.36 -10.81
C SER A 71 15.00 7.06 -10.21
N ALA A 72 13.82 6.46 -10.30
CA ALA A 72 12.60 7.03 -9.72
C ALA A 72 12.65 7.01 -8.18
N LEU A 73 13.15 5.94 -7.56
CA LEU A 73 13.29 5.81 -6.11
C LEU A 73 14.34 6.75 -5.54
N GLU A 74 15.46 6.99 -6.24
CA GLU A 74 16.47 7.97 -5.84
C GLU A 74 15.86 9.38 -5.70
N ASN A 75 14.94 9.77 -6.58
CA ASN A 75 14.22 11.04 -6.48
C ASN A 75 13.32 11.14 -5.25
N GLU A 76 12.96 9.99 -4.66
CA GLU A 76 12.15 9.87 -3.44
C GLU A 76 13.00 9.65 -2.17
N ASN A 77 14.31 9.88 -2.24
CA ASN A 77 15.28 9.65 -1.17
C ASN A 77 15.36 8.19 -0.70
N VAL A 78 15.09 7.24 -1.59
CA VAL A 78 15.30 5.81 -1.36
C VAL A 78 16.48 5.36 -2.21
N THR A 79 17.54 4.88 -1.56
CA THR A 79 18.71 4.31 -2.22
C THR A 79 18.60 2.80 -2.21
N VAL A 80 18.58 2.17 -3.37
CA VAL A 80 18.55 0.72 -3.55
C VAL A 80 19.78 0.32 -4.36
N GLU A 81 20.53 -0.70 -3.94
CA GLU A 81 21.69 -1.16 -4.71
C GLU A 81 21.25 -2.03 -5.90
N THR A 82 20.23 -2.87 -5.69
CA THR A 82 19.72 -3.77 -6.73
C THR A 82 18.18 -3.82 -6.69
N VAL A 83 17.54 -3.71 -7.84
CA VAL A 83 16.12 -4.07 -8.02
C VAL A 83 16.06 -5.41 -8.73
N SER A 84 15.40 -6.38 -8.08
CA SER A 84 15.15 -7.72 -8.61
C SER A 84 13.68 -7.80 -9.06
N ILE A 85 13.45 -8.14 -10.32
CA ILE A 85 12.09 -8.34 -10.85
C ILE A 85 11.86 -9.83 -11.04
N THR A 86 10.84 -10.33 -10.39
CA THR A 86 10.39 -11.73 -10.48
C THR A 86 8.94 -11.82 -10.97
N PHE A 87 8.52 -13.04 -11.25
CA PHE A 87 7.19 -13.33 -11.74
C PHE A 87 6.61 -14.51 -10.97
N GLY A 88 5.49 -14.28 -10.31
CA GLY A 88 4.77 -15.31 -9.58
C GLY A 88 4.06 -16.28 -10.51
N ALA A 89 3.95 -17.53 -10.11
CA ALA A 89 3.24 -18.54 -10.88
C ALA A 89 1.72 -18.33 -10.89
N SER A 90 1.18 -17.65 -9.87
CA SER A 90 -0.22 -17.24 -9.75
C SER A 90 -0.34 -16.02 -8.84
N ALA A 91 -1.52 -15.42 -8.78
CA ALA A 91 -1.81 -14.31 -7.89
C ALA A 91 -1.67 -14.70 -6.41
N GLU A 92 -2.11 -15.89 -6.05
CA GLU A 92 -2.01 -16.45 -4.69
C GLU A 92 -0.55 -16.71 -4.32
N ALA A 93 0.26 -17.24 -5.26
CA ALA A 93 1.69 -17.45 -5.04
C ALA A 93 2.44 -16.13 -4.80
N THR A 94 2.09 -15.08 -5.54
CA THR A 94 2.64 -13.73 -5.35
C THR A 94 2.19 -13.11 -4.02
N ALA A 95 0.92 -13.26 -3.63
CA ALA A 95 0.45 -12.82 -2.32
C ALA A 95 1.21 -13.55 -1.19
N GLN A 96 1.38 -14.87 -1.30
CA GLN A 96 2.14 -15.66 -0.34
C GLN A 96 3.62 -15.22 -0.27
N ALA A 97 4.25 -14.87 -1.40
CA ALA A 97 5.64 -14.39 -1.43
C ALA A 97 5.81 -13.04 -0.71
N LEU A 98 4.79 -12.17 -0.75
CA LEU A 98 4.73 -10.96 0.07
C LEU A 98 4.60 -11.29 1.56
N GLU A 99 3.69 -12.21 1.93
CA GLU A 99 3.47 -12.63 3.31
C GLU A 99 4.71 -13.27 3.93
N ASP A 100 5.43 -14.09 3.16
CA ASP A 100 6.68 -14.74 3.59
C ASP A 100 7.88 -13.78 3.64
N GLY A 101 7.73 -12.55 3.14
CA GLY A 101 8.81 -11.55 3.07
C GLY A 101 9.90 -11.87 2.04
N SER A 102 9.67 -12.78 1.11
CA SER A 102 10.58 -13.04 -0.03
C SER A 102 10.46 -11.99 -1.13
N VAL A 103 9.35 -11.25 -1.13
CA VAL A 103 9.05 -10.12 -2.00
C VAL A 103 8.71 -8.90 -1.14
N ASP A 104 9.22 -7.72 -1.50
CA ASP A 104 8.98 -6.47 -0.78
C ASP A 104 7.74 -5.73 -1.31
N VAL A 105 7.53 -5.79 -2.64
CA VAL A 105 6.44 -5.13 -3.36
C VAL A 105 5.94 -6.05 -4.47
N ALA A 106 4.62 -6.17 -4.60
CA ALA A 106 4.03 -6.95 -5.67
C ALA A 106 2.95 -6.19 -6.45
N PHE A 107 2.84 -6.52 -7.73
CA PHE A 107 1.75 -6.16 -8.63
C PHE A 107 0.84 -7.38 -8.76
N LEU A 108 -0.40 -7.30 -8.28
CA LEU A 108 -1.33 -8.43 -8.24
C LEU A 108 -2.78 -7.98 -8.46
N PRO A 109 -3.67 -8.91 -8.84
CA PRO A 109 -5.10 -8.65 -8.90
C PRO A 109 -5.65 -8.23 -7.52
N SER A 110 -6.59 -7.30 -7.52
CA SER A 110 -7.19 -6.78 -6.29
C SER A 110 -7.94 -7.85 -5.49
N GLU A 111 -8.50 -8.86 -6.15
CA GLU A 111 -9.13 -10.00 -5.47
C GLU A 111 -8.13 -10.77 -4.60
N ALA A 112 -6.96 -11.10 -5.13
CA ALA A 112 -5.91 -11.78 -4.37
C ALA A 112 -5.46 -10.97 -3.15
N PHE A 113 -5.41 -9.63 -3.30
CA PHE A 113 -5.13 -8.73 -2.18
C PHE A 113 -6.23 -8.75 -1.11
N VAL A 114 -7.49 -8.70 -1.51
CA VAL A 114 -8.63 -8.69 -0.57
C VAL A 114 -8.76 -10.02 0.17
N LEU A 115 -8.44 -11.13 -0.49
CA LEU A 115 -8.54 -12.48 0.05
C LEU A 115 -7.28 -12.94 0.81
N SER A 116 -6.22 -12.13 0.88
CA SER A 116 -4.99 -12.48 1.60
C SER A 116 -5.20 -12.54 3.12
N ASP A 117 -4.57 -13.52 3.77
CA ASP A 117 -4.55 -13.69 5.23
C ASP A 117 -3.14 -14.14 5.66
N PRO A 118 -2.35 -13.29 6.31
CA PRO A 118 -2.68 -11.97 6.86
C PRO A 118 -2.90 -10.88 5.80
N PRO A 119 -3.59 -9.78 6.16
CA PRO A 119 -3.90 -8.72 5.21
C PRO A 119 -2.62 -8.01 4.73
N LEU A 120 -2.54 -7.78 3.43
CA LEU A 120 -1.46 -7.03 2.78
C LEU A 120 -1.68 -5.52 2.90
N ARG A 121 -0.63 -4.74 2.68
CA ARG A 121 -0.69 -3.28 2.68
C ARG A 121 -0.82 -2.75 1.26
N LEU A 122 -1.89 -2.01 0.99
CA LEU A 122 -2.08 -1.34 -0.30
C LEU A 122 -1.09 -0.18 -0.46
N ILE A 123 -0.34 -0.17 -1.56
CA ILE A 123 0.63 0.86 -1.94
C ILE A 123 0.03 1.78 -3.01
N ALA A 124 -0.55 1.22 -4.06
CA ALA A 124 -1.19 1.95 -5.15
C ALA A 124 -2.26 1.09 -5.81
N VAL A 125 -3.19 1.71 -6.53
CA VAL A 125 -4.14 1.02 -7.42
C VAL A 125 -3.88 1.44 -8.86
N GLU A 126 -4.08 0.54 -9.80
CA GLU A 126 -4.07 0.87 -11.21
C GLU A 126 -5.21 1.85 -11.53
N ASN A 127 -4.93 2.90 -12.32
CA ASN A 127 -5.93 3.89 -12.70
C ASN A 127 -6.79 3.40 -13.90
N MET A 128 -7.20 2.14 -13.82
CA MET A 128 -8.18 1.53 -14.70
C MET A 128 -9.20 0.81 -13.85
N SER A 129 -10.47 1.01 -14.14
CA SER A 129 -11.56 0.39 -13.40
C SER A 129 -12.65 -0.07 -14.34
N VAL A 130 -13.36 -1.11 -13.91
CA VAL A 130 -14.55 -1.64 -14.55
C VAL A 130 -15.75 -1.32 -13.65
N PRO A 131 -16.93 -0.97 -14.19
CA PRO A 131 -18.14 -0.83 -13.39
C PRO A 131 -18.48 -2.10 -12.62
N ALA A 132 -18.88 -1.98 -11.34
CA ALA A 132 -19.20 -3.12 -10.50
C ALA A 132 -20.28 -4.04 -11.12
N GLY A 133 -21.28 -3.49 -11.79
CA GLY A 133 -22.30 -4.29 -12.47
C GLY A 133 -21.83 -5.02 -13.72
N GLU A 134 -20.68 -4.64 -14.30
CA GLU A 134 -20.01 -5.39 -15.37
C GLU A 134 -19.11 -6.49 -14.79
N TYR A 135 -18.44 -6.20 -13.70
CA TYR A 135 -17.53 -7.13 -13.01
C TYR A 135 -18.28 -8.26 -12.30
N PHE A 136 -19.41 -7.93 -11.64
CA PHE A 136 -20.28 -8.82 -10.90
C PHE A 136 -21.71 -8.81 -11.48
N PRO A 137 -21.95 -9.43 -12.63
CA PRO A 137 -23.23 -9.32 -13.34
C PRO A 137 -24.42 -9.98 -12.62
N ASP A 138 -24.16 -10.89 -11.67
CA ASP A 138 -25.18 -11.64 -10.96
C ASP A 138 -25.63 -10.96 -9.66
N ILE A 139 -24.97 -9.86 -9.25
CA ILE A 139 -25.33 -9.10 -8.03
C ILE A 139 -26.49 -8.13 -8.28
N ASP A 140 -27.51 -8.17 -7.42
CA ASP A 140 -28.59 -7.18 -7.38
C ASP A 140 -28.13 -5.90 -6.65
N PHE A 141 -27.52 -4.97 -7.37
CA PHE A 141 -27.04 -3.70 -6.82
C PHE A 141 -28.16 -2.80 -6.27
N ALA A 142 -29.43 -3.03 -6.65
CA ALA A 142 -30.55 -2.25 -6.08
C ALA A 142 -30.80 -2.60 -4.61
N ALA A 143 -30.34 -3.74 -4.16
CA ALA A 143 -30.41 -4.17 -2.76
C ALA A 143 -29.23 -3.67 -1.91
N LEU A 144 -28.18 -3.11 -2.51
CA LEU A 144 -26.97 -2.66 -1.81
C LEU A 144 -27.05 -1.16 -1.50
N PRO A 145 -26.95 -0.75 -0.20
CA PRO A 145 -27.06 0.66 0.17
C PRO A 145 -25.82 1.49 -0.20
N ASP A 146 -24.62 0.86 -0.24
CA ASP A 146 -23.34 1.55 -0.28
C ASP A 146 -22.55 1.31 -1.59
N VAL A 147 -23.00 0.41 -2.47
CA VAL A 147 -22.36 0.09 -3.74
C VAL A 147 -23.36 0.16 -4.88
N ALA A 148 -23.10 1.00 -5.86
CA ALA A 148 -23.91 1.11 -7.06
C ALA A 148 -23.30 0.28 -8.21
N ALA A 149 -24.10 -0.08 -9.21
CA ALA A 149 -23.63 -0.83 -10.37
C ALA A 149 -22.55 -0.10 -11.18
N ASP A 150 -22.47 1.22 -11.10
CA ASP A 150 -21.44 2.07 -11.71
C ASP A 150 -20.25 2.38 -10.80
N SER A 151 -20.22 1.82 -9.58
CA SER A 151 -19.08 1.95 -8.68
C SER A 151 -17.83 1.36 -9.33
N PRO A 152 -16.65 2.02 -9.21
CA PRO A 152 -15.43 1.53 -9.86
C PRO A 152 -14.86 0.31 -9.13
N ILE A 153 -14.58 -0.76 -9.85
CA ILE A 153 -13.76 -1.89 -9.43
C ILE A 153 -12.38 -1.73 -10.07
N TYR A 154 -11.35 -1.61 -9.25
CA TYR A 154 -9.96 -1.56 -9.70
C TYR A 154 -9.42 -2.98 -9.71
N GLU A 155 -9.05 -3.48 -10.89
CA GLU A 155 -8.69 -4.88 -11.07
C GLU A 155 -7.28 -5.23 -10.58
N ASN A 156 -6.35 -4.26 -10.65
CA ASN A 156 -4.97 -4.48 -10.27
C ASN A 156 -4.47 -3.45 -9.25
N ILE A 157 -3.63 -3.92 -8.36
CA ILE A 157 -3.05 -3.11 -7.29
C ILE A 157 -1.55 -3.36 -7.16
N VAL A 158 -0.90 -2.49 -6.41
CA VAL A 158 0.44 -2.67 -5.88
C VAL A 158 0.36 -2.80 -4.37
N ALA A 159 0.93 -3.84 -3.84
CA ALA A 159 0.91 -4.13 -2.41
C ALA A 159 2.31 -4.40 -1.84
N GLY A 160 2.43 -4.26 -0.53
CA GLY A 160 3.52 -4.74 0.30
C GLY A 160 2.97 -5.59 1.43
N SER A 161 3.83 -6.29 2.15
CA SER A 161 3.46 -6.98 3.39
C SER A 161 3.34 -5.97 4.54
N ASP A 162 2.88 -6.44 5.72
CA ASP A 162 2.89 -5.63 6.94
C ASP A 162 4.30 -5.26 7.39
N ASP A 163 5.30 -6.09 7.05
CA ASP A 163 6.72 -5.85 7.34
C ASP A 163 7.36 -4.83 6.37
N THR A 164 6.73 -4.55 5.23
CA THR A 164 7.21 -3.54 4.29
C THR A 164 7.22 -2.16 4.98
N PRO A 165 8.37 -1.47 5.05
CA PRO A 165 8.44 -0.16 5.69
C PRO A 165 7.44 0.82 5.06
N VAL A 166 6.68 1.53 5.89
CA VAL A 166 5.69 2.54 5.43
C VAL A 166 6.36 3.58 4.52
N ALA A 167 7.60 3.98 4.86
CA ALA A 167 8.37 4.92 4.08
C ALA A 167 8.69 4.38 2.68
N LEU A 168 8.99 3.07 2.55
CA LEU A 168 9.22 2.42 1.26
C LEU A 168 7.95 2.41 0.42
N GLY A 169 6.82 1.98 0.99
CA GLY A 169 5.53 1.96 0.28
C GLY A 169 5.14 3.35 -0.24
N ALA A 170 5.29 4.39 0.60
CA ALA A 170 5.00 5.76 0.22
C ALA A 170 5.96 6.30 -0.88
N ALA A 171 7.25 5.99 -0.80
CA ALA A 171 8.22 6.38 -1.82
C ALA A 171 7.98 5.61 -3.11
N PHE A 172 7.72 4.30 -3.03
CA PHE A 172 7.44 3.44 -4.18
C PHE A 172 6.21 3.91 -4.95
N SER A 173 5.12 4.25 -4.27
CA SER A 173 3.91 4.75 -4.93
C SER A 173 4.17 6.06 -5.70
N ARG A 174 4.93 7.01 -5.13
CA ARG A 174 5.30 8.25 -5.82
C ARG A 174 6.26 7.99 -6.98
N ALA A 175 7.28 7.16 -6.77
CA ALA A 175 8.22 6.74 -7.81
C ALA A 175 7.50 6.09 -8.99
N LEU A 176 6.50 5.24 -8.73
CA LEU A 176 5.68 4.59 -9.75
C LEU A 176 4.88 5.61 -10.58
N VAL A 177 4.26 6.60 -9.93
CA VAL A 177 3.54 7.68 -10.64
C VAL A 177 4.50 8.49 -11.52
N MET A 178 5.68 8.84 -11.00
CA MET A 178 6.71 9.55 -11.79
C MET A 178 7.23 8.70 -12.95
N LEU A 179 7.45 7.42 -12.71
CA LEU A 179 7.85 6.46 -13.75
C LEU A 179 6.83 6.44 -14.88
N CYS A 180 5.55 6.27 -14.58
CA CYS A 180 4.47 6.25 -15.57
C CYS A 180 4.29 7.59 -16.30
N ALA A 181 4.67 8.71 -15.68
CA ALA A 181 4.66 10.03 -16.32
C ALA A 181 5.84 10.26 -17.27
N SER A 182 6.93 9.50 -17.16
CA SER A 182 8.08 9.56 -18.06
C SER A 182 7.80 8.80 -19.36
N ALA A 183 8.42 9.21 -20.48
CA ALA A 183 8.21 8.55 -21.78
C ALA A 183 8.68 7.09 -21.76
N ASP A 184 9.85 6.84 -21.22
CA ASP A 184 10.47 5.50 -21.19
C ASP A 184 9.74 4.58 -20.19
N GLY A 185 9.45 5.10 -18.98
CA GLY A 185 8.72 4.35 -17.97
C GLY A 185 7.29 4.02 -18.40
N ASN A 186 6.57 4.97 -19.01
CA ASN A 186 5.25 4.73 -19.56
C ASN A 186 5.28 3.63 -20.63
N ALA A 187 6.25 3.67 -21.57
CA ALA A 187 6.38 2.67 -22.62
C ALA A 187 6.67 1.26 -22.05
N VAL A 188 7.44 1.17 -20.94
CA VAL A 188 7.68 -0.10 -20.27
C VAL A 188 6.40 -0.54 -19.56
N MET A 189 5.79 0.30 -18.74
CA MET A 189 4.62 -0.07 -17.92
C MET A 189 3.38 -0.40 -18.76
N GLN A 190 3.14 0.27 -19.90
CA GLN A 190 2.03 -0.08 -20.81
C GLN A 190 2.08 -1.52 -21.34
N ARG A 191 3.26 -2.12 -21.43
CA ARG A 191 3.39 -3.54 -21.85
C ARG A 191 2.86 -4.50 -20.79
N TYR A 192 2.70 -4.05 -19.55
CA TYR A 192 2.19 -4.84 -18.44
C TYR A 192 0.73 -4.53 -18.09
N GLY A 193 0.10 -3.68 -18.86
CA GLY A 193 -1.31 -3.32 -18.71
C GLY A 193 -1.54 -1.99 -17.99
N SER A 194 -0.51 -1.39 -17.34
CA SER A 194 -0.72 -0.29 -16.41
C SER A 194 0.08 0.96 -16.79
N ALA A 195 -0.57 1.90 -17.47
CA ALA A 195 0.03 3.19 -17.84
C ALA A 195 -0.05 4.26 -16.75
N SER A 196 -0.86 4.05 -15.70
CA SER A 196 -1.00 5.01 -14.60
C SER A 196 -1.50 4.37 -13.32
N TYR A 197 -1.12 4.98 -12.19
CA TYR A 197 -1.49 4.53 -10.86
C TYR A 197 -2.05 5.67 -10.03
N LEU A 198 -3.01 5.35 -9.16
CA LEU A 198 -3.57 6.24 -8.16
C LEU A 198 -2.92 5.98 -6.81
N ILE A 199 -2.51 7.05 -6.15
CA ILE A 199 -2.09 7.03 -4.75
C ILE A 199 -3.28 7.57 -3.95
N SER A 200 -3.80 6.77 -3.02
CA SER A 200 -4.87 7.22 -2.16
C SER A 200 -4.36 7.47 -0.74
N GLY A 201 -4.78 8.60 -0.17
CA GLY A 201 -4.62 8.86 1.27
C GLY A 201 -5.53 7.95 2.13
N HIS A 202 -6.54 7.32 1.50
CA HIS A 202 -7.48 6.39 2.13
C HIS A 202 -7.67 5.17 1.22
N PRO A 203 -6.67 4.30 1.13
CA PRO A 203 -6.68 3.18 0.20
C PRO A 203 -7.88 2.23 0.39
N GLY A 204 -8.33 2.04 1.63
CA GLY A 204 -9.49 1.19 1.94
C GLY A 204 -10.78 1.61 1.22
N THR A 205 -10.99 2.92 0.97
CA THR A 205 -12.22 3.37 0.30
C THR A 205 -12.25 3.06 -1.18
N LEU A 206 -11.09 2.90 -1.83
CA LEU A 206 -11.01 2.55 -3.25
C LEU A 206 -11.44 1.10 -3.51
N LEU A 207 -11.20 0.21 -2.57
CA LEU A 207 -11.51 -1.21 -2.69
C LEU A 207 -12.85 -1.59 -2.03
N THR A 208 -13.57 -0.65 -1.38
CA THR A 208 -14.86 -0.94 -0.75
C THR A 208 -15.86 -1.63 -1.68
N PRO A 209 -16.05 -1.19 -2.94
CA PRO A 209 -16.98 -1.89 -3.84
C PRO A 209 -16.59 -3.35 -4.07
N LEU A 210 -15.31 -3.62 -4.33
CA LEU A 210 -14.80 -4.97 -4.54
C LEU A 210 -15.01 -5.84 -3.29
N VAL A 211 -14.60 -5.36 -2.12
CA VAL A 211 -14.75 -6.09 -0.84
C VAL A 211 -16.21 -6.44 -0.58
N THR A 212 -17.12 -5.48 -0.77
CA THR A 212 -18.55 -5.70 -0.53
C THR A 212 -19.10 -6.77 -1.47
N CYS A 213 -18.77 -6.73 -2.77
CA CYS A 213 -19.27 -7.68 -3.74
C CYS A 213 -18.71 -9.10 -3.49
N LEU A 214 -17.41 -9.24 -3.23
CA LEU A 214 -16.78 -10.53 -2.93
C LEU A 214 -17.35 -11.19 -1.68
N THR A 215 -17.71 -10.39 -0.66
CA THR A 215 -18.31 -10.93 0.57
C THR A 215 -19.67 -11.56 0.29
N LEU A 216 -20.46 -11.01 -0.64
CA LEU A 216 -21.77 -11.55 -1.03
C LEU A 216 -21.64 -12.84 -1.82
N GLU A 217 -20.66 -12.97 -2.72
CA GLU A 217 -20.45 -14.20 -3.50
C GLU A 217 -20.05 -15.40 -2.63
N VAL A 218 -19.39 -15.16 -1.50
CA VAL A 218 -18.95 -16.23 -0.58
C VAL A 218 -20.10 -16.73 0.30
N GLU A 219 -21.17 -15.94 0.48
CA GLU A 219 -22.33 -16.30 1.33
C GLU A 219 -23.43 -17.09 0.57
N GLU A 220 -23.34 -17.23 -0.75
CA GLU A 220 -24.25 -18.05 -1.57
C GLU A 220 -23.67 -19.47 -1.79
#